data_a8ffe3f4f619078c4697f6b3a39a76c8
#
_entry.id   a8ffe3f4f619078c4697f6b3a39a76c8
#
_cell.length_a   1.000
_cell.length_b   1.000
_cell.length_c   1.000
_cell.angle_alpha   90.00
_cell.angle_beta   90.00
_cell.angle_gamma   90.00
#
_symmetry.space_group_name_H-M   'P 1'
#
loop_
_entity.id
_entity.type
_entity.pdbx_description
1 polymer ?
#
loop_
_entity_poly.entity_id
_entity_poly.type
_entity_poly.pdbx_seq_one_letter_code
_entity_poly.pdbx_strand_id
1 'polypeptide(L)'
;MTRICLDLNVWCAAYLADRAGRRGTASQTLIEAARGGPVERESLQLVVSWGMLERLRFVLVERLQFDPSDANALVDAIAGYAHMGPSLTLGGVGVIPIQDTEDRHVLETAWAGRADILVTANLDDFVQDGDEVVRAGRAYRLNHGGKTMILAHPFEAAGWLRDGIWRSARDETGA
;
A
#
# COMPACT_ATOMS: atom_id res chain seq x y z
N MET A 1 -14.80 6.83 4.31
CA MET A 1 -13.58 7.01 3.49
C MET A 1 -12.53 6.08 4.04
N THR A 2 -12.01 5.16 3.25
CA THR A 2 -11.00 4.17 3.66
C THR A 2 -9.61 4.67 3.25
N ARG A 3 -8.66 4.64 4.18
CA ARG A 3 -7.26 5.00 3.92
C ARG A 3 -6.46 3.76 3.53
N ILE A 4 -5.79 3.82 2.37
CA ILE A 4 -5.01 2.72 1.85
C ILE A 4 -3.55 3.14 1.66
N CYS A 5 -2.62 2.30 2.12
CA CYS A 5 -1.20 2.41 1.80
C CYS A 5 -0.86 1.28 0.82
N LEU A 6 -0.25 1.61 -0.30
CA LEU A 6 0.21 0.65 -1.29
C LEU A 6 1.74 0.56 -1.22
N ASP A 7 2.25 -0.62 -0.94
CA ASP A 7 3.68 -0.90 -0.96
C ASP A 7 4.28 -0.69 -2.36
N LEU A 8 5.59 -0.46 -2.42
CA LEU A 8 6.33 -0.20 -3.66
C LEU A 8 6.17 -1.31 -4.69
N ASN A 9 6.10 -2.56 -4.25
CA ASN A 9 5.91 -3.72 -5.12
C ASN A 9 4.57 -3.67 -5.88
N VAL A 10 3.52 -3.08 -5.30
CA VAL A 10 2.22 -2.90 -5.95
C VAL A 10 2.32 -1.88 -7.09
N TRP A 11 3.01 -0.75 -6.86
CA TRP A 11 3.27 0.26 -7.88
C TRP A 11 4.11 -0.30 -9.02
N CYS A 12 5.22 -0.95 -8.70
CA CYS A 12 6.11 -1.55 -9.68
C CYS A 12 5.39 -2.62 -10.53
N ALA A 13 4.58 -3.47 -9.90
CA ALA A 13 3.82 -4.51 -10.61
C ALA A 13 2.80 -3.91 -11.60
N ALA A 14 2.12 -2.83 -11.24
CA ALA A 14 1.19 -2.14 -12.12
C ALA A 14 1.89 -1.53 -13.33
N TYR A 15 2.99 -0.81 -13.11
CA TYR A 15 3.75 -0.16 -14.18
C TYR A 15 4.42 -1.18 -15.13
N LEU A 16 4.93 -2.28 -14.59
CA LEU A 16 5.45 -3.38 -15.42
C LEU A 16 4.34 -4.05 -16.24
N ALA A 17 3.13 -4.18 -15.68
CA ALA A 17 1.98 -4.69 -16.40
C ALA A 17 1.61 -3.75 -17.57
N ASP A 18 1.59 -2.44 -17.33
CA ASP A 18 1.33 -1.43 -18.37
C ASP A 18 2.34 -1.51 -19.51
N ARG A 19 3.65 -1.57 -19.19
CA ARG A 19 4.72 -1.76 -20.18
C ARG A 19 4.56 -3.04 -21.01
N ALA A 20 4.09 -4.11 -20.38
CA ALA A 20 3.84 -5.39 -21.03
C ALA A 20 2.48 -5.44 -21.78
N GLY A 21 1.74 -4.34 -21.85
CA GLY A 21 0.41 -4.26 -22.47
C GLY A 21 -0.68 -5.03 -21.72
N ARG A 22 -0.42 -5.47 -20.48
CA ARG A 22 -1.42 -6.16 -19.64
C ARG A 22 -2.37 -5.15 -19.02
N ARG A 23 -3.64 -5.53 -18.89
CA ARG A 23 -4.70 -4.69 -18.32
C ARG A 23 -5.48 -5.46 -17.26
N GLY A 24 -6.09 -4.74 -16.32
CA GLY A 24 -6.97 -5.30 -15.30
C GLY A 24 -6.26 -6.17 -14.27
N THR A 25 -4.96 -5.99 -14.05
CA THR A 25 -4.26 -6.66 -12.96
C THR A 25 -4.73 -6.13 -11.61
N ALA A 26 -4.58 -6.93 -10.55
CA ALA A 26 -4.95 -6.51 -9.20
C ALA A 26 -4.29 -5.18 -8.80
N SER A 27 -2.99 -5.03 -9.08
CA SER A 27 -2.25 -3.80 -8.80
C SER A 27 -2.77 -2.59 -9.57
N GLN A 28 -3.10 -2.75 -10.87
CA GLN A 28 -3.71 -1.68 -11.67
C GLN A 28 -5.09 -1.28 -11.12
N THR A 29 -5.93 -2.25 -10.76
CA THR A 29 -7.25 -1.99 -10.16
C THR A 29 -7.13 -1.17 -8.87
N LEU A 30 -6.16 -1.50 -8.00
CA LEU A 30 -5.92 -0.78 -6.75
C LEU A 30 -5.46 0.66 -7.00
N ILE A 31 -4.56 0.87 -7.96
CA ILE A 31 -4.08 2.21 -8.31
C ILE A 31 -5.20 3.07 -8.92
N GLU A 32 -6.01 2.51 -9.80
CA GLU A 32 -7.18 3.20 -10.37
C GLU A 32 -8.16 3.64 -9.27
N ALA A 33 -8.45 2.74 -8.33
CA ALA A 33 -9.30 3.05 -7.20
C ALA A 33 -8.70 4.16 -6.31
N ALA A 34 -7.40 4.11 -6.04
CA ALA A 34 -6.70 5.14 -5.27
C ALA A 34 -6.66 6.51 -5.96
N ARG A 35 -6.70 6.55 -7.30
CA ARG A 35 -6.81 7.79 -8.09
C ARG A 35 -8.19 8.42 -8.07
N GLY A 36 -9.16 7.86 -7.36
CA GLY A 36 -10.54 8.32 -7.38
C GLY A 36 -11.34 7.82 -8.59
N GLY A 37 -10.91 6.70 -9.17
CA GLY A 37 -11.70 5.97 -10.17
C GLY A 37 -13.04 5.53 -9.57
N PRO A 38 -14.04 5.20 -10.42
CA PRO A 38 -15.37 4.82 -9.97
C PRO A 38 -15.33 3.48 -9.24
N VAL A 39 -15.10 3.54 -7.94
CA VAL A 39 -15.40 2.45 -7.02
C VAL A 39 -16.82 2.72 -6.51
N GLU A 40 -17.74 1.89 -6.86
CA GLU A 40 -19.19 2.16 -6.80
C GLU A 40 -19.76 2.59 -5.44
N ARG A 41 -19.00 2.58 -4.36
CA ARG A 41 -19.54 2.92 -3.02
C ARG A 41 -18.56 3.52 -2.00
N GLU A 42 -17.26 3.60 -2.25
CA GLU A 42 -16.32 4.17 -1.27
C GLU A 42 -15.22 5.03 -1.90
N SER A 43 -14.95 6.18 -1.26
CA SER A 43 -13.76 6.95 -1.59
C SER A 43 -12.55 6.35 -0.88
N LEU A 44 -11.55 5.94 -1.64
CA LEU A 44 -10.24 5.58 -1.11
C LEU A 44 -9.37 6.83 -1.00
N GLN A 45 -8.61 6.91 0.08
CA GLN A 45 -7.57 7.92 0.26
C GLN A 45 -6.21 7.22 0.31
N LEU A 46 -5.36 7.51 -0.66
CA LEU A 46 -4.00 6.98 -0.69
C LEU A 46 -3.14 7.65 0.38
N VAL A 47 -2.48 6.84 1.20
CA VAL A 47 -1.46 7.26 2.16
C VAL A 47 -0.10 6.92 1.59
N VAL A 48 0.78 7.92 1.52
CA VAL A 48 2.16 7.77 1.04
C VAL A 48 3.07 8.78 1.77
N SER A 49 4.37 8.51 1.82
CA SER A 49 5.37 9.46 2.33
C SER A 49 6.34 9.87 1.22
N TRP A 50 7.02 11.00 1.43
CA TRP A 50 8.08 11.43 0.53
C TRP A 50 9.19 10.38 0.39
N GLY A 51 9.54 9.70 1.48
CA GLY A 51 10.52 8.62 1.45
C GLY A 51 10.09 7.45 0.55
N MET A 52 8.80 7.07 0.58
CA MET A 52 8.27 6.06 -0.34
C MET A 52 8.32 6.52 -1.80
N LEU A 53 7.98 7.78 -2.07
CA LEU A 53 8.01 8.34 -3.42
C LEU A 53 9.44 8.39 -3.98
N GLU A 54 10.41 8.86 -3.19
CA GLU A 54 11.82 8.86 -3.55
C GLU A 54 12.36 7.45 -3.82
N ARG A 55 11.98 6.49 -2.96
CA ARG A 55 12.36 5.10 -3.15
C ARG A 55 11.71 4.50 -4.40
N LEU A 56 10.44 4.79 -4.64
CA LEU A 56 9.76 4.36 -5.87
C LEU A 56 10.47 4.90 -7.11
N ARG A 57 10.81 6.19 -7.12
CA ARG A 57 11.57 6.80 -8.21
C ARG A 57 12.89 6.08 -8.45
N PHE A 58 13.64 5.84 -7.38
CA PHE A 58 14.92 5.11 -7.47
C PHE A 58 14.73 3.71 -8.09
N VAL A 59 13.75 2.94 -7.61
CA VAL A 59 13.48 1.58 -8.11
C VAL A 59 13.06 1.62 -9.58
N LEU A 60 12.19 2.56 -9.97
CA LEU A 60 11.76 2.71 -11.36
C LEU A 60 12.94 2.97 -12.30
N VAL A 61 13.83 3.88 -11.95
CA VAL A 61 14.97 4.25 -12.79
C VAL A 61 16.06 3.19 -12.74
N GLU A 62 16.56 2.87 -11.54
CA GLU A 62 17.79 2.07 -11.39
C GLU A 62 17.57 0.57 -11.53
N ARG A 63 16.38 0.08 -11.14
CA ARG A 63 16.08 -1.36 -11.17
C ARG A 63 15.22 -1.77 -12.35
N LEU A 64 14.24 -0.96 -12.70
CA LEU A 64 13.27 -1.28 -13.76
C LEU A 64 13.58 -0.58 -15.08
N GLN A 65 14.63 0.25 -15.15
CA GLN A 65 15.12 0.93 -16.34
C GLN A 65 14.02 1.77 -17.03
N PHE A 66 13.24 2.49 -16.22
CA PHE A 66 12.34 3.53 -16.73
C PHE A 66 13.15 4.78 -17.10
N ASP A 67 12.62 5.53 -18.07
CA ASP A 67 13.17 6.85 -18.33
C ASP A 67 12.99 7.75 -17.08
N PRO A 68 14.01 8.50 -16.66
CA PRO A 68 13.92 9.36 -15.49
C PRO A 68 12.78 10.38 -15.54
N SER A 69 12.44 10.90 -16.74
CA SER A 69 11.33 11.85 -16.88
C SER A 69 9.98 11.18 -16.66
N ASP A 70 9.80 9.95 -17.14
CA ASP A 70 8.59 9.17 -16.92
C ASP A 70 8.44 8.78 -15.44
N ALA A 71 9.52 8.37 -14.80
CA ALA A 71 9.53 8.06 -13.38
C ALA A 71 9.16 9.28 -12.52
N ASN A 72 9.70 10.45 -12.83
CA ASN A 72 9.36 11.70 -12.15
C ASN A 72 7.88 12.06 -12.35
N ALA A 73 7.38 11.99 -13.59
CA ALA A 73 5.98 12.28 -13.87
C ALA A 73 5.01 11.35 -13.11
N LEU A 74 5.36 10.06 -12.98
CA LEU A 74 4.59 9.10 -12.20
C LEU A 74 4.57 9.45 -10.70
N VAL A 75 5.73 9.76 -10.14
CA VAL A 75 5.88 10.13 -8.73
C VAL A 75 5.13 11.42 -8.42
N ASP A 76 5.25 12.44 -9.28
CA ASP A 76 4.54 13.72 -9.15
C ASP A 76 3.01 13.53 -9.22
N ALA A 77 2.54 12.66 -10.11
CA ALA A 77 1.12 12.32 -10.20
C ALA A 77 0.63 11.66 -8.89
N ILE A 78 1.40 10.74 -8.32
CA ILE A 78 1.05 10.09 -7.04
C ILE A 78 1.00 11.13 -5.92
N ALA A 79 2.01 12.01 -5.83
CA ALA A 79 2.03 13.09 -4.84
C ALA A 79 0.81 14.02 -4.98
N GLY A 80 0.36 14.26 -6.22
CA GLY A 80 -0.76 15.16 -6.52
C GLY A 80 -2.13 14.66 -6.04
N TYR A 81 -2.35 13.36 -5.94
CA TYR A 81 -3.63 12.80 -5.49
C TYR A 81 -3.56 12.05 -4.16
N ALA A 82 -2.37 11.89 -3.61
CA ALA A 82 -2.18 11.20 -2.35
C ALA A 82 -2.33 12.12 -1.13
N HIS A 83 -2.74 11.53 -0.01
CA HIS A 83 -2.58 12.17 1.28
C HIS A 83 -1.13 11.97 1.75
N MET A 84 -0.37 13.05 1.76
CA MET A 84 1.02 13.00 2.20
C MET A 84 1.09 12.75 3.71
N GLY A 85 1.59 11.59 4.08
CA GLY A 85 1.94 11.27 5.45
C GLY A 85 3.14 12.10 5.93
N PRO A 86 3.40 12.13 7.24
CA PRO A 86 4.60 12.77 7.76
C PRO A 86 5.83 12.14 7.09
N SER A 87 6.77 12.99 6.68
CA SER A 87 8.08 12.54 6.22
C SER A 87 8.81 11.91 7.40
N LEU A 88 8.82 10.60 7.45
CA LEU A 88 9.64 9.87 8.40
C LEU A 88 11.08 9.99 7.91
N THR A 89 11.84 10.88 8.52
CA THR A 89 13.28 10.96 8.28
C THR A 89 13.92 9.62 8.65
N LEU A 90 14.87 9.19 7.84
CA LEU A 90 15.78 8.06 8.10
C LEU A 90 16.40 8.20 9.50
N GLY A 91 15.81 7.61 10.48
CA GLY A 91 16.18 7.79 11.88
C GLY A 91 15.03 7.54 12.82
N GLY A 92 13.86 7.20 12.28
CA GLY A 92 12.75 6.65 13.06
C GLY A 92 13.23 5.42 13.80
N VAL A 93 13.60 5.62 15.04
CA VAL A 93 14.26 4.63 15.86
C VAL A 93 13.27 3.55 16.21
N GLY A 94 13.31 2.41 15.49
CA GLY A 94 13.07 1.12 16.08
C GLY A 94 11.80 0.89 16.93
N VAL A 95 10.69 1.53 16.61
CA VAL A 95 9.42 1.28 17.33
C VAL A 95 8.73 0.04 16.78
N ILE A 96 9.05 -0.37 15.56
CA ILE A 96 8.47 -1.55 14.90
C ILE A 96 9.59 -2.55 14.61
N PRO A 97 9.53 -3.77 15.16
CA PRO A 97 10.59 -4.77 15.03
C PRO A 97 10.54 -5.49 13.68
N ILE A 98 10.81 -4.79 12.59
CA ILE A 98 10.99 -5.36 11.27
C ILE A 98 12.47 -5.30 10.91
N GLN A 99 13.00 -6.38 10.32
CA GLN A 99 14.43 -6.51 10.03
C GLN A 99 14.84 -5.69 8.81
N ASP A 100 13.99 -5.60 7.78
CA ASP A 100 14.24 -4.79 6.60
C ASP A 100 13.88 -3.33 6.86
N THR A 101 14.81 -2.42 6.59
CA THR A 101 14.61 -0.98 6.77
C THR A 101 13.64 -0.38 5.75
N GLU A 102 13.51 -0.99 4.56
CA GLU A 102 12.59 -0.53 3.52
C GLU A 102 11.16 -0.90 3.89
N ASP A 103 10.92 -2.13 4.31
CA ASP A 103 9.61 -2.60 4.75
C ASP A 103 9.14 -1.88 6.01
N ARG A 104 10.08 -1.62 6.94
CA ARG A 104 9.81 -0.79 8.12
C ARG A 104 9.31 0.59 7.73
N HIS A 105 9.92 1.24 6.75
CA HIS A 105 9.54 2.57 6.31
C HIS A 105 8.11 2.60 5.73
N VAL A 106 7.73 1.58 4.96
CA VAL A 106 6.37 1.41 4.43
C VAL A 106 5.36 1.24 5.57
N LEU A 107 5.65 0.35 6.52
CA LEU A 107 4.77 0.10 7.66
C LEU A 107 4.62 1.33 8.56
N GLU A 108 5.71 2.02 8.87
CA GLU A 108 5.68 3.26 9.64
C GLU A 108 4.87 4.34 8.94
N THR A 109 5.00 4.47 7.61
CA THR A 109 4.17 5.40 6.83
C THR A 109 2.69 5.04 6.93
N ALA A 110 2.34 3.76 6.79
CA ALA A 110 0.96 3.30 6.91
C ALA A 110 0.38 3.61 8.29
N TRP A 111 1.09 3.33 9.37
CA TRP A 111 0.66 3.64 10.74
C TRP A 111 0.57 5.14 11.00
N ALA A 112 1.56 5.92 10.61
CA ALA A 112 1.57 7.38 10.81
C ALA A 112 0.48 8.07 10.01
N GLY A 113 0.24 7.60 8.78
CA GLY A 113 -0.85 8.08 7.92
C GLY A 113 -2.24 7.54 8.31
N ARG A 114 -2.32 6.70 9.36
CA ARG A 114 -3.57 6.06 9.81
C ARG A 114 -4.25 5.29 8.68
N ALA A 115 -3.47 4.51 7.93
CA ALA A 115 -4.03 3.61 6.94
C ALA A 115 -4.93 2.57 7.62
N ASP A 116 -6.08 2.33 7.04
CA ASP A 116 -6.96 1.22 7.43
C ASP A 116 -6.43 -0.09 6.84
N ILE A 117 -5.77 0.01 5.68
CA ILE A 117 -5.25 -1.14 4.94
C ILE A 117 -3.87 -0.82 4.37
N LEU A 118 -2.93 -1.75 4.58
CA LEU A 118 -1.66 -1.82 3.88
C LEU A 118 -1.70 -2.96 2.87
N VAL A 119 -1.38 -2.70 1.62
CA VAL A 119 -1.35 -3.71 0.56
C VAL A 119 0.07 -3.98 0.13
N THR A 120 0.48 -5.24 0.21
CA THR A 120 1.80 -5.71 -0.22
C THR A 120 1.73 -7.11 -0.83
N ALA A 121 2.59 -7.40 -1.79
CA ALA A 121 2.78 -8.76 -2.31
C ALA A 121 3.67 -9.62 -1.39
N ASN A 122 4.46 -8.99 -0.51
CA ASN A 122 5.40 -9.64 0.41
C ASN A 122 4.83 -9.66 1.83
N LEU A 123 3.78 -10.43 2.06
CA LEU A 123 3.10 -10.47 3.37
C LEU A 123 4.05 -10.92 4.50
N ASP A 124 4.92 -11.89 4.21
CA ASP A 124 5.81 -12.50 5.20
C ASP A 124 6.81 -11.50 5.80
N ASP A 125 7.15 -10.43 5.08
CA ASP A 125 8.06 -9.38 5.55
C ASP A 125 7.40 -8.48 6.62
N PHE A 126 6.07 -8.48 6.70
CA PHE A 126 5.27 -7.61 7.58
C PHE A 126 4.55 -8.33 8.70
N VAL A 127 4.24 -9.62 8.51
CA VAL A 127 3.51 -10.43 9.52
C VAL A 127 4.44 -10.77 10.67
N GLN A 128 3.94 -10.64 11.89
CA GLN A 128 4.65 -10.98 13.12
C GLN A 128 3.93 -12.08 13.90
N ASP A 129 4.67 -12.73 14.80
CA ASP A 129 4.09 -13.70 15.72
C ASP A 129 3.00 -13.01 16.59
N GLY A 130 1.78 -13.55 16.52
CA GLY A 130 0.64 -13.02 17.25
C GLY A 130 -0.32 -12.16 16.42
N ASP A 131 0.02 -11.86 15.15
CA ASP A 131 -0.93 -11.21 14.25
C ASP A 131 -2.10 -12.15 13.92
N GLU A 132 -3.29 -11.58 13.84
CA GLU A 132 -4.50 -12.36 13.58
C GLU A 132 -4.64 -12.68 12.10
N VAL A 133 -4.87 -13.96 11.79
CA VAL A 133 -5.12 -14.40 10.42
C VAL A 133 -6.56 -14.09 10.03
N VAL A 134 -6.78 -13.14 9.14
CA VAL A 134 -8.09 -12.85 8.53
C VAL A 134 -8.35 -13.83 7.40
N ARG A 135 -7.36 -14.06 6.55
CA ARG A 135 -7.41 -15.06 5.48
C ARG A 135 -6.01 -15.64 5.25
N ALA A 136 -5.85 -16.92 5.44
CA ALA A 136 -4.56 -17.60 5.39
C ALA A 136 -3.80 -17.30 4.10
N GLY A 137 -2.56 -16.81 4.21
CA GLY A 137 -1.68 -16.42 3.12
C GLY A 137 -2.19 -15.25 2.26
N ARG A 138 -3.22 -14.51 2.70
CA ARG A 138 -3.86 -13.45 1.92
C ARG A 138 -4.11 -12.16 2.69
N ALA A 139 -4.52 -12.26 3.96
CA ALA A 139 -4.79 -11.10 4.79
C ALA A 139 -4.59 -11.40 6.27
N TYR A 140 -4.07 -10.39 6.97
CA TYR A 140 -3.78 -10.43 8.40
C TYR A 140 -4.25 -9.14 9.06
N ARG A 141 -4.49 -9.20 10.36
CA ARG A 141 -4.78 -8.03 11.17
C ARG A 141 -3.60 -7.72 12.05
N LEU A 142 -2.98 -6.59 11.78
CA LEU A 142 -1.87 -6.07 12.56
C LEU A 142 -2.39 -5.18 13.70
N ASN A 143 -1.84 -5.36 14.89
CA ASN A 143 -2.17 -4.53 16.05
C ASN A 143 -0.90 -3.85 16.58
N HIS A 144 -0.91 -2.53 16.65
CA HIS A 144 0.20 -1.76 17.19
C HIS A 144 -0.27 -0.50 17.92
N GLY A 145 0.17 -0.34 19.18
CA GLY A 145 -0.15 0.86 19.98
C GLY A 145 -1.66 1.10 20.16
N GLY A 146 -2.46 0.03 20.28
CA GLY A 146 -3.93 0.11 20.40
C GLY A 146 -4.65 0.50 19.10
N LYS A 147 -3.96 0.48 17.97
CA LYS A 147 -4.53 0.68 16.63
C LYS A 147 -4.50 -0.63 15.87
N THR A 148 -5.45 -0.78 14.95
CA THR A 148 -5.58 -1.95 14.09
C THR A 148 -5.48 -1.53 12.64
N MET A 149 -4.80 -2.33 11.81
CA MET A 149 -4.69 -2.16 10.37
C MET A 149 -4.77 -3.53 9.70
N ILE A 150 -5.40 -3.61 8.55
CA ILE A 150 -5.40 -4.83 7.74
C ILE A 150 -4.18 -4.82 6.82
N LEU A 151 -3.42 -5.89 6.84
CA LEU A 151 -2.40 -6.21 5.85
C LEU A 151 -3.01 -7.14 4.82
N ALA A 152 -2.96 -6.83 3.53
CA ALA A 152 -3.60 -7.62 2.50
C ALA A 152 -2.72 -7.81 1.25
N HIS A 153 -2.79 -9.00 0.65
CA HIS A 153 -2.22 -9.26 -0.65
C HIS A 153 -3.00 -8.50 -1.75
N PRO A 154 -2.36 -8.01 -2.83
CA PRO A 154 -3.05 -7.24 -3.88
C PRO A 154 -4.27 -7.94 -4.48
N PHE A 155 -4.22 -9.25 -4.70
CA PHE A 155 -5.37 -10.00 -5.21
C PHE A 155 -6.57 -9.99 -4.27
N GLU A 156 -6.32 -10.07 -2.97
CA GLU A 156 -7.37 -10.04 -1.95
C GLU A 156 -7.97 -8.64 -1.88
N ALA A 157 -7.14 -7.62 -1.77
CA ALA A 157 -7.56 -6.24 -1.71
C ALA A 157 -8.36 -5.82 -2.96
N ALA A 158 -7.91 -6.19 -4.16
CA ALA A 158 -8.64 -5.94 -5.39
C ALA A 158 -9.98 -6.72 -5.48
N GLY A 159 -10.03 -7.92 -4.89
CA GLY A 159 -11.27 -8.69 -4.75
C GLY A 159 -12.29 -7.93 -3.89
N TRP A 160 -11.89 -7.45 -2.73
CA TRP A 160 -12.74 -6.66 -1.83
C TRP A 160 -13.29 -5.39 -2.48
N LEU A 161 -12.50 -4.73 -3.35
CA LEU A 161 -12.97 -3.57 -4.11
C LEU A 161 -14.10 -3.94 -5.07
N ARG A 162 -13.95 -5.03 -5.82
CA ARG A 162 -14.97 -5.49 -6.77
C ARG A 162 -16.25 -5.92 -6.09
N ASP A 163 -16.11 -6.62 -4.96
CA ASP A 163 -17.23 -7.24 -4.26
C ASP A 163 -17.93 -6.28 -3.29
N GLY A 164 -17.39 -5.06 -3.09
CA GLY A 164 -17.91 -4.08 -2.15
C GLY A 164 -17.77 -4.49 -0.68
N ILE A 165 -16.91 -5.47 -0.37
CA ILE A 165 -16.74 -6.08 0.95
C ILE A 165 -15.71 -5.31 1.82
N TRP A 166 -15.16 -4.25 1.31
CA TRP A 166 -14.18 -3.42 2.00
C TRP A 166 -14.59 -3.00 3.43
N ARG A 167 -15.91 -2.79 3.65
CA ARG A 167 -16.46 -2.47 4.96
C ARG A 167 -16.52 -3.68 5.89
N SER A 168 -16.96 -4.84 5.38
CA SER A 168 -17.09 -6.03 6.21
C SER A 168 -15.76 -6.53 6.74
N ALA A 169 -14.69 -6.47 5.94
CA ALA A 169 -13.34 -6.81 6.40
C ALA A 169 -12.87 -5.90 7.55
N ARG A 170 -13.44 -4.68 7.65
CA ARG A 170 -13.17 -3.69 8.70
C ARG A 170 -14.13 -3.79 9.88
N ASP A 171 -15.41 -4.08 9.64
CA ASP A 171 -16.47 -4.01 10.65
C ASP A 171 -16.60 -5.30 11.47
N GLU A 172 -16.09 -6.45 11.00
CA GLU A 172 -15.97 -7.67 11.81
C GLU A 172 -14.98 -7.51 13.00
N THR A 173 -14.42 -6.32 13.18
CA THR A 173 -13.44 -5.99 14.21
C THR A 173 -14.00 -5.12 15.34
N GLY A 174 -15.27 -4.80 15.32
CA GLY A 174 -15.93 -3.83 16.22
C GLY A 174 -17.01 -4.39 17.13
N ALA A 175 -17.04 -5.73 17.37
CA ALA A 175 -17.98 -6.32 18.34
C ALA A 175 -17.23 -6.95 19.51
#